data_d56d4cf0d9994698744b1bea78c48f34
#
_entry.id   d56d4cf0d9994698744b1bea78c48f34
#
_cell.length_a   1.000
_cell.length_b   1.000
_cell.length_c   1.000
_cell.angle_alpha   90.00
_cell.angle_beta   90.00
_cell.angle_gamma   90.00
#
_symmetry.space_group_name_H-M   'P 1'
#
loop_
_entity.id
_entity.type
_entity.pdbx_description
1 polymer ?
#
loop_
_entity_poly.entity_id
_entity_poly.type
_entity_poly.pdbx_seq_one_letter_code
_entity_poly.pdbx_strand_id
1 'polypeptide(L)'
;MMRAASASEQMIEQQVRAWDVLDERVLNTMRAVPRERFAPQPQRFRAYADAEVPLANGQHMLRPSVAGRFLQALLPQPGEAVLEIGTGSGFLTACLRGMAAQVRSLEIFPGLAAEARANLAALAVSEVEILVADALDGAELHAAAAGRYAVIAITASLPLYDERFEELLAVGGRLLAVVGEWPVMEARLIRRTAEDRVTSEGLFETVIDPLIHAPRPPEFAF
;
A
#
# COMPACT_ATOMS: atom_id res chain seq x y z
N MET A 1 -24.01 27.58 -13.50
CA MET A 1 -23.42 27.65 -12.16
C MET A 1 -22.57 26.37 -11.97
N MET A 2 -21.23 26.46 -12.09
CA MET A 2 -20.34 25.32 -11.81
C MET A 2 -20.42 25.02 -10.31
N ARG A 3 -20.80 23.77 -9.95
CA ARG A 3 -20.66 23.29 -8.56
C ARG A 3 -19.17 23.31 -8.22
N ALA A 4 -18.81 23.88 -7.07
CA ALA A 4 -17.47 23.72 -6.55
C ALA A 4 -17.16 22.22 -6.42
N ALA A 5 -16.01 21.78 -6.97
CA ALA A 5 -15.58 20.42 -6.85
C ALA A 5 -15.44 20.06 -5.35
N SER A 6 -15.80 18.83 -4.96
CA SER A 6 -15.59 18.36 -3.59
C SER A 6 -14.08 18.29 -3.29
N ALA A 7 -13.69 18.31 -2.01
CA ALA A 7 -12.28 18.18 -1.63
C ALA A 7 -11.66 16.89 -2.17
N SER A 8 -12.43 15.80 -2.21
CA SER A 8 -12.02 14.54 -2.83
C SER A 8 -11.73 14.70 -4.32
N GLU A 9 -12.60 15.38 -5.07
CA GLU A 9 -12.41 15.61 -6.50
C GLU A 9 -11.20 16.51 -6.78
N GLN A 10 -11.00 17.54 -5.96
CA GLN A 10 -9.80 18.39 -6.06
C GLN A 10 -8.52 17.59 -5.80
N MET A 11 -8.50 16.72 -4.79
CA MET A 11 -7.39 15.82 -4.53
C MET A 11 -7.08 14.94 -5.76
N ILE A 12 -8.10 14.33 -6.36
CA ILE A 12 -7.91 13.48 -7.53
C ILE A 12 -7.34 14.26 -8.71
N GLU A 13 -7.95 15.39 -9.07
CA GLU A 13 -7.58 16.13 -10.28
C GLU A 13 -6.27 16.94 -10.14
N GLN A 14 -6.00 17.50 -8.95
CA GLN A 14 -4.90 18.43 -8.76
C GLN A 14 -3.66 17.81 -8.10
N GLN A 15 -3.81 16.64 -7.44
CA GLN A 15 -2.72 15.97 -6.75
C GLN A 15 -2.42 14.62 -7.39
N VAL A 16 -3.40 13.70 -7.42
CA VAL A 16 -3.18 12.33 -7.89
C VAL A 16 -2.91 12.30 -9.39
N ARG A 17 -3.75 12.95 -10.19
CA ARG A 17 -3.57 13.02 -11.65
C ARG A 17 -2.30 13.80 -12.04
N ALA A 18 -1.95 14.84 -11.30
CA ALA A 18 -0.72 15.61 -11.51
C ALA A 18 0.57 14.81 -11.25
N TRP A 19 0.48 13.68 -10.55
CA TRP A 19 1.56 12.73 -10.33
C TRP A 19 1.52 11.53 -11.29
N ASP A 20 1.06 11.77 -12.53
CA ASP A 20 0.99 10.79 -13.62
C ASP A 20 0.12 9.56 -13.31
N VAL A 21 -0.87 9.69 -12.44
CA VAL A 21 -1.90 8.66 -12.25
C VAL A 21 -3.01 8.91 -13.25
N LEU A 22 -3.01 8.19 -14.36
CA LEU A 22 -3.88 8.42 -15.51
C LEU A 22 -4.88 7.29 -15.76
N ASP A 23 -4.71 6.13 -15.12
CA ASP A 23 -5.65 5.01 -15.25
C ASP A 23 -6.99 5.35 -14.58
N GLU A 24 -8.06 5.37 -15.37
CA GLU A 24 -9.39 5.75 -14.90
C GLU A 24 -9.97 4.75 -13.86
N ARG A 25 -9.55 3.49 -13.86
CA ARG A 25 -9.96 2.53 -12.83
C ARG A 25 -9.39 2.92 -11.47
N VAL A 26 -8.13 3.35 -11.44
CA VAL A 26 -7.46 3.86 -10.22
C VAL A 26 -8.17 5.11 -9.72
N LEU A 27 -8.35 6.10 -10.60
CA LEU A 27 -8.98 7.37 -10.25
C LEU A 27 -10.42 7.16 -9.74
N ASN A 28 -11.19 6.31 -10.42
CA ASN A 28 -12.56 5.98 -10.03
C ASN A 28 -12.61 5.21 -8.69
N THR A 29 -11.67 4.32 -8.45
CA THR A 29 -11.56 3.62 -7.16
C THR A 29 -11.26 4.61 -6.04
N MET A 30 -10.30 5.52 -6.23
CA MET A 30 -9.99 6.54 -5.23
C MET A 30 -11.12 7.54 -5.00
N ARG A 31 -11.97 7.82 -6.01
CA ARG A 31 -13.21 8.62 -5.85
C ARG A 31 -14.26 7.88 -5.02
N ALA A 32 -14.39 6.56 -5.24
CA ALA A 32 -15.39 5.74 -4.56
C ALA A 32 -15.04 5.45 -3.09
N VAL A 33 -13.75 5.44 -2.74
CA VAL A 33 -13.29 5.17 -1.37
C VAL A 33 -13.08 6.49 -0.62
N PRO A 34 -13.96 6.84 0.34
CA PRO A 34 -13.90 8.12 1.05
C PRO A 34 -12.74 8.14 2.04
N ARG A 35 -11.60 8.70 1.62
CA ARG A 35 -10.33 8.68 2.36
C ARG A 35 -10.45 9.24 3.79
N GLU A 36 -11.29 10.25 4.02
CA GLU A 36 -11.51 10.86 5.33
C GLU A 36 -12.10 9.88 6.37
N ARG A 37 -12.73 8.80 5.90
CA ARG A 37 -13.28 7.76 6.79
C ARG A 37 -12.19 6.87 7.38
N PHE A 38 -11.02 6.85 6.78
CA PHE A 38 -9.85 6.09 7.20
C PHE A 38 -8.87 6.94 8.01
N ALA A 39 -8.98 8.26 7.96
CA ALA A 39 -8.17 9.15 8.79
C ALA A 39 -8.69 9.19 10.23
N PRO A 40 -7.79 9.15 11.24
CA PRO A 40 -8.17 9.37 12.63
C PRO A 40 -8.97 10.68 12.80
N GLN A 41 -9.98 10.66 13.67
CA GLN A 41 -10.90 11.81 13.81
C GLN A 41 -10.20 13.17 13.96
N PRO A 42 -9.14 13.32 14.77
CA PRO A 42 -8.44 14.61 14.89
C PRO A 42 -7.70 15.03 13.61
N GLN A 43 -7.44 14.09 12.68
CA GLN A 43 -6.65 14.31 11.45
C GLN A 43 -7.51 14.37 10.18
N ARG A 44 -8.83 14.20 10.27
CA ARG A 44 -9.73 14.14 9.10
C ARG A 44 -9.67 15.37 8.20
N PHE A 45 -9.37 16.54 8.77
CA PHE A 45 -9.22 17.78 7.99
C PHE A 45 -8.06 17.73 7.00
N ARG A 46 -7.07 16.83 7.22
CA ARG A 46 -5.91 16.63 6.35
C ARG A 46 -6.11 15.52 5.31
N ALA A 47 -7.19 14.76 5.37
CA ALA A 47 -7.37 13.56 4.60
C ALA A 47 -7.21 13.76 3.07
N TYR A 48 -7.55 14.95 2.58
CA TYR A 48 -7.49 15.29 1.16
C TYR A 48 -6.30 16.21 0.79
N ALA A 49 -5.42 16.50 1.74
CA ALA A 49 -4.15 17.17 1.43
C ALA A 49 -3.15 16.14 0.88
N ASP A 50 -2.24 16.57 -0.01
CA ASP A 50 -1.13 15.71 -0.46
C ASP A 50 -0.04 15.63 0.61
N ALA A 51 -0.42 15.08 1.73
CA ALA A 51 0.42 14.91 2.91
C ALA A 51 0.13 13.56 3.57
N GLU A 52 1.10 13.08 4.30
CA GLU A 52 0.94 11.93 5.19
C GLU A 52 -0.01 12.28 6.33
N VAL A 53 -0.86 11.32 6.73
CA VAL A 53 -1.76 11.49 7.87
C VAL A 53 -1.25 10.61 9.00
N PRO A 54 -0.90 11.21 10.16
CA PRO A 54 -0.41 10.44 11.30
C PRO A 54 -1.43 9.40 11.80
N LEU A 55 -0.92 8.21 12.08
CA LEU A 55 -1.60 7.09 12.72
C LEU A 55 -0.98 6.80 14.09
N ALA A 56 -1.50 5.79 14.79
CA ALA A 56 -0.87 5.28 16.01
C ALA A 56 0.52 4.67 15.72
N ASN A 57 1.29 4.47 16.76
CA ASN A 57 2.62 3.82 16.73
C ASN A 57 3.64 4.51 15.81
N GLY A 58 3.51 5.83 15.58
CA GLY A 58 4.40 6.59 14.71
C GLY A 58 4.29 6.23 13.23
N GLN A 59 3.22 5.58 12.82
CA GLN A 59 2.95 5.25 11.41
C GLN A 59 2.13 6.33 10.73
N HIS A 60 2.06 6.30 9.40
CA HIS A 60 1.32 7.28 8.61
C HIS A 60 0.53 6.63 7.49
N MET A 61 -0.62 7.23 7.13
CA MET A 61 -1.25 6.94 5.83
C MET A 61 -0.38 7.55 4.72
N LEU A 62 -0.14 6.81 3.67
CA LEU A 62 0.54 7.31 2.47
C LEU A 62 -0.14 8.58 1.93
N ARG A 63 0.63 9.50 1.35
CA ARG A 63 0.07 10.64 0.61
C ARG A 63 -0.85 10.17 -0.52
N PRO A 64 -1.91 10.90 -0.86
CA PRO A 64 -2.81 10.53 -1.95
C PRO A 64 -2.10 10.25 -3.29
N SER A 65 -1.14 11.09 -3.66
CA SER A 65 -0.33 10.93 -4.87
C SER A 65 0.45 9.61 -4.87
N VAL A 66 1.11 9.27 -3.76
CA VAL A 66 1.86 8.02 -3.60
C VAL A 66 0.91 6.81 -3.63
N ALA A 67 -0.22 6.85 -2.92
CA ALA A 67 -1.22 5.79 -2.95
C ALA A 67 -1.76 5.55 -4.36
N GLY A 68 -2.04 6.61 -5.13
CA GLY A 68 -2.44 6.52 -6.53
C GLY A 68 -1.38 5.87 -7.42
N ARG A 69 -0.10 6.25 -7.24
CA ARG A 69 1.04 5.64 -7.96
C ARG A 69 1.19 4.15 -7.63
N PHE A 70 0.98 3.76 -6.37
CA PHE A 70 0.96 2.35 -5.97
C PHE A 70 -0.13 1.58 -6.69
N LEU A 71 -1.36 2.08 -6.66
CA LEU A 71 -2.50 1.45 -7.33
C LEU A 71 -2.29 1.32 -8.83
N GLN A 72 -1.74 2.36 -9.49
CA GLN A 72 -1.49 2.34 -10.93
C GLN A 72 -0.35 1.40 -11.32
N ALA A 73 0.73 1.35 -10.56
CA ALA A 73 1.85 0.44 -10.84
C ALA A 73 1.45 -1.02 -10.66
N LEU A 74 0.66 -1.31 -9.63
CA LEU A 74 0.13 -2.66 -9.36
C LEU A 74 -1.06 -3.01 -10.25
N LEU A 75 -1.94 -2.09 -10.52
CA LEU A 75 -3.15 -2.22 -11.35
C LEU A 75 -3.87 -3.57 -11.21
N PRO A 76 -4.38 -3.92 -10.00
CA PRO A 76 -5.02 -5.20 -9.77
C PRO A 76 -6.18 -5.46 -10.73
N GLN A 77 -6.36 -6.72 -11.14
CA GLN A 77 -7.47 -7.13 -12.00
C GLN A 77 -8.58 -7.78 -11.17
N PRO A 78 -9.85 -7.75 -11.62
CA PRO A 78 -11.01 -8.23 -10.85
C PRO A 78 -10.92 -9.71 -10.40
N GLY A 79 -10.12 -10.53 -11.05
CA GLY A 79 -9.92 -11.95 -10.70
C GLY A 79 -8.69 -12.23 -9.83
N GLU A 80 -7.88 -11.21 -9.52
CA GLU A 80 -6.61 -11.40 -8.82
C GLU A 80 -6.76 -11.35 -7.30
N ALA A 81 -5.93 -12.15 -6.62
CA ALA A 81 -5.71 -12.06 -5.19
C ALA A 81 -4.53 -11.13 -4.90
N VAL A 82 -4.70 -10.26 -3.91
CA VAL A 82 -3.69 -9.28 -3.47
C VAL A 82 -3.20 -9.62 -2.07
N LEU A 83 -1.89 -9.57 -1.86
CA LEU A 83 -1.27 -9.49 -0.55
C LEU A 83 -0.82 -8.05 -0.31
N GLU A 84 -1.26 -7.47 0.79
CA GLU A 84 -0.78 -6.18 1.28
C GLU A 84 0.04 -6.39 2.55
N ILE A 85 1.16 -5.69 2.67
CA ILE A 85 2.02 -5.69 3.86
C ILE A 85 2.05 -4.26 4.40
N GLY A 86 1.49 -4.07 5.59
CA GLY A 86 1.24 -2.77 6.19
C GLY A 86 -0.17 -2.26 5.90
N THR A 87 -1.17 -2.73 6.66
CA THR A 87 -2.58 -2.32 6.52
C THR A 87 -2.79 -0.85 6.88
N GLY A 88 -2.11 -0.39 7.95
CA GLY A 88 -2.29 0.94 8.50
C GLY A 88 -3.74 1.26 8.81
N SER A 89 -4.28 2.29 8.18
CA SER A 89 -5.69 2.71 8.35
C SER A 89 -6.71 1.84 7.59
N GLY A 90 -6.26 1.02 6.62
CA GLY A 90 -7.10 0.26 5.70
C GLY A 90 -7.54 1.02 4.43
N PHE A 91 -7.05 2.25 4.20
CA PHE A 91 -7.43 3.02 3.01
C PHE A 91 -6.95 2.36 1.72
N LEU A 92 -5.65 2.02 1.63
CA LEU A 92 -5.12 1.37 0.44
C LEU A 92 -5.72 -0.04 0.28
N THR A 93 -5.93 -0.76 1.38
CA THR A 93 -6.64 -2.05 1.42
C THR A 93 -8.00 -1.96 0.74
N ALA A 94 -8.81 -0.94 1.09
CA ALA A 94 -10.12 -0.70 0.48
C ALA A 94 -10.01 -0.40 -1.03
N CYS A 95 -9.01 0.39 -1.45
CA CYS A 95 -8.77 0.69 -2.86
C CYS A 95 -8.34 -0.58 -3.62
N LEU A 96 -7.40 -1.36 -3.08
CA LEU A 96 -6.96 -2.64 -3.66
C LEU A 96 -8.14 -3.59 -3.82
N ARG A 97 -9.02 -3.71 -2.79
CA ARG A 97 -10.21 -4.54 -2.86
C ARG A 97 -11.22 -4.04 -3.90
N GLY A 98 -11.33 -2.73 -4.10
CA GLY A 98 -12.18 -2.15 -5.15
C GLY A 98 -11.73 -2.54 -6.57
N MET A 99 -10.50 -3.00 -6.75
CA MET A 99 -9.92 -3.40 -8.03
C MET A 99 -9.70 -4.91 -8.18
N ALA A 100 -9.58 -5.65 -7.07
CA ALA A 100 -9.22 -7.07 -7.01
C ALA A 100 -10.38 -7.96 -6.54
N ALA A 101 -10.23 -9.29 -6.67
CA ALA A 101 -11.20 -10.26 -6.16
C ALA A 101 -11.20 -10.34 -4.63
N GLN A 102 -10.02 -10.36 -4.03
CA GLN A 102 -9.82 -10.45 -2.58
C GLN A 102 -8.50 -9.80 -2.18
N VAL A 103 -8.43 -9.34 -0.93
CA VAL A 103 -7.21 -8.79 -0.34
C VAL A 103 -6.93 -9.48 0.98
N ARG A 104 -5.72 -9.99 1.13
CA ARG A 104 -5.15 -10.36 2.43
C ARG A 104 -4.15 -9.28 2.81
N SER A 105 -4.25 -8.78 4.04
CA SER A 105 -3.40 -7.70 4.53
C SER A 105 -2.76 -8.09 5.85
N LEU A 106 -1.45 -7.84 5.98
CA LEU A 106 -0.69 -8.10 7.20
C LEU A 106 -0.40 -6.77 7.90
N GLU A 107 -0.63 -6.75 9.21
CA GLU A 107 -0.38 -5.59 10.06
C GLU A 107 0.30 -6.05 11.35
N ILE A 108 1.43 -5.45 11.68
CA ILE A 108 2.18 -5.82 12.88
C ILE A 108 1.54 -5.29 14.17
N PHE A 109 0.84 -4.13 14.08
CA PHE A 109 0.20 -3.50 15.23
C PHE A 109 -1.25 -3.94 15.39
N PRO A 110 -1.60 -4.72 16.46
CA PRO A 110 -2.98 -5.17 16.67
C PRO A 110 -4.01 -4.04 16.72
N GLY A 111 -3.63 -2.88 17.27
CA GLY A 111 -4.48 -1.68 17.34
C GLY A 111 -4.85 -1.15 15.96
N LEU A 112 -3.86 -0.98 15.07
CA LEU A 112 -4.09 -0.55 13.68
C LEU A 112 -4.91 -1.58 12.91
N ALA A 113 -4.62 -2.87 13.07
CA ALA A 113 -5.42 -3.94 12.46
C ALA A 113 -6.88 -3.89 12.89
N ALA A 114 -7.16 -3.61 14.17
CA ALA A 114 -8.53 -3.48 14.69
C ALA A 114 -9.24 -2.24 14.12
N GLU A 115 -8.54 -1.09 14.07
CA GLU A 115 -9.08 0.16 13.47
C GLU A 115 -9.37 -0.02 11.98
N ALA A 116 -8.46 -0.64 11.23
CA ALA A 116 -8.64 -0.90 9.80
C ALA A 116 -9.87 -1.81 9.55
N ARG A 117 -10.03 -2.89 10.33
CA ARG A 117 -11.24 -3.74 10.26
C ARG A 117 -12.52 -2.96 10.52
N ALA A 118 -12.51 -2.08 11.52
CA ALA A 118 -13.67 -1.23 11.84
C ALA A 118 -13.99 -0.25 10.69
N ASN A 119 -12.96 0.38 10.11
CA ASN A 119 -13.11 1.30 8.99
C ASN A 119 -13.69 0.60 7.76
N LEU A 120 -13.18 -0.58 7.40
CA LEU A 120 -13.65 -1.38 6.28
C LEU A 120 -15.09 -1.85 6.49
N ALA A 121 -15.40 -2.35 7.69
CA ALA A 121 -16.75 -2.79 8.05
C ALA A 121 -17.77 -1.64 7.98
N ALA A 122 -17.41 -0.44 8.42
CA ALA A 122 -18.27 0.75 8.36
C ALA A 122 -18.60 1.18 6.92
N LEU A 123 -17.82 0.75 5.93
CA LEU A 123 -18.04 0.99 4.50
C LEU A 123 -18.52 -0.25 3.75
N ALA A 124 -18.89 -1.32 4.48
CA ALA A 124 -19.31 -2.59 3.91
C ALA A 124 -18.32 -3.20 2.90
N VAL A 125 -17.01 -2.95 3.08
CA VAL A 125 -15.97 -3.57 2.27
C VAL A 125 -15.78 -5.01 2.72
N SER A 126 -16.14 -5.97 1.87
CA SER A 126 -16.03 -7.42 2.09
C SER A 126 -14.81 -8.01 1.37
N GLU A 127 -14.56 -9.32 1.53
CA GLU A 127 -13.47 -10.05 0.90
C GLU A 127 -12.08 -9.45 1.21
N VAL A 128 -11.94 -8.97 2.45
CA VAL A 128 -10.67 -8.52 3.03
C VAL A 128 -10.41 -9.31 4.29
N GLU A 129 -9.24 -9.92 4.36
CA GLU A 129 -8.73 -10.60 5.54
C GLU A 129 -7.52 -9.82 6.07
N ILE A 130 -7.61 -9.30 7.29
CA ILE A 130 -6.49 -8.65 7.96
C ILE A 130 -5.95 -9.59 9.03
N LEU A 131 -4.65 -9.89 8.96
CA LEU A 131 -3.95 -10.73 9.93
C LEU A 131 -2.94 -9.88 10.71
N VAL A 132 -2.84 -10.14 12.01
CA VAL A 132 -1.79 -9.55 12.84
C VAL A 132 -0.58 -10.44 12.71
N ALA A 133 0.48 -9.95 12.04
CA ALA A 133 1.70 -10.70 11.79
C ALA A 133 2.86 -9.76 11.51
N ASP A 134 4.07 -10.17 11.90
CA ASP A 134 5.33 -9.55 11.46
C ASP A 134 5.73 -10.13 10.10
N ALA A 135 5.66 -9.31 9.06
CA ALA A 135 6.04 -9.73 7.71
C ALA A 135 7.55 -10.01 7.53
N LEU A 136 8.38 -9.66 8.51
CA LEU A 136 9.82 -9.94 8.50
C LEU A 136 10.18 -11.15 9.38
N ASP A 137 9.26 -11.66 10.19
CA ASP A 137 9.38 -13.01 10.76
C ASP A 137 9.00 -14.03 9.69
N GLY A 138 9.97 -14.83 9.25
CA GLY A 138 9.77 -15.76 8.15
C GLY A 138 8.69 -16.84 8.44
N ALA A 139 8.53 -17.26 9.70
CA ALA A 139 7.50 -18.23 10.07
C ALA A 139 6.10 -17.60 10.07
N GLU A 140 5.99 -16.38 10.60
CA GLU A 140 4.73 -15.62 10.60
C GLU A 140 4.33 -15.24 9.17
N LEU A 141 5.27 -14.73 8.36
CA LEU A 141 5.03 -14.41 6.96
C LEU A 141 4.52 -15.64 6.19
N HIS A 142 5.21 -16.78 6.32
CA HIS A 142 4.81 -17.99 5.60
C HIS A 142 3.44 -18.52 6.04
N ALA A 143 3.13 -18.46 7.35
CA ALA A 143 1.84 -18.88 7.88
C ALA A 143 0.70 -17.93 7.46
N ALA A 144 0.96 -16.61 7.51
CA ALA A 144 -0.04 -15.59 7.21
C ALA A 144 -0.27 -15.39 5.71
N ALA A 145 0.80 -15.50 4.89
CA ALA A 145 0.73 -15.32 3.45
C ALA A 145 0.53 -16.64 2.69
N ALA A 146 -0.21 -17.59 3.21
CA ALA A 146 -0.40 -18.91 2.61
C ALA A 146 -0.76 -18.83 1.11
N GLY A 147 0.13 -19.30 0.23
CA GLY A 147 -0.05 -19.32 -1.22
C GLY A 147 0.80 -18.29 -1.98
N ARG A 148 0.52 -18.16 -3.27
CA ARG A 148 1.15 -17.19 -4.17
C ARG A 148 0.13 -16.17 -4.67
N TYR A 149 0.56 -14.93 -4.80
CA TYR A 149 -0.28 -13.80 -5.16
C TYR A 149 0.07 -13.23 -6.53
N ALA A 150 -0.94 -12.81 -7.26
CA ALA A 150 -0.74 -12.07 -8.50
C ALA A 150 -0.22 -10.65 -8.24
N VAL A 151 -0.56 -10.09 -7.07
CA VAL A 151 -0.20 -8.72 -6.68
C VAL A 151 0.28 -8.71 -5.24
N ILE A 152 1.41 -8.04 -4.99
CA ILE A 152 1.89 -7.76 -3.63
C ILE A 152 2.16 -6.26 -3.51
N ALA A 153 1.59 -5.63 -2.47
CA ALA A 153 1.81 -4.24 -2.12
C ALA A 153 2.54 -4.15 -0.77
N ILE A 154 3.78 -3.66 -0.74
CA ILE A 154 4.48 -3.36 0.51
C ILE A 154 4.37 -1.86 0.75
N THR A 155 3.57 -1.44 1.73
CA THR A 155 3.19 -0.04 1.96
C THR A 155 4.13 0.72 2.89
N ALA A 156 5.22 0.10 3.28
CA ALA A 156 6.31 0.66 4.07
C ALA A 156 7.64 0.46 3.32
N SER A 157 8.68 1.20 3.66
CA SER A 157 9.97 1.06 2.99
C SER A 157 10.79 -0.10 3.56
N LEU A 158 11.64 -0.65 2.71
CA LEU A 158 12.66 -1.65 3.05
C LEU A 158 14.03 -0.98 2.88
N PRO A 159 14.76 -0.68 3.97
CA PRO A 159 16.13 -0.18 3.88
C PRO A 159 17.03 -1.08 3.03
N LEU A 160 16.87 -2.39 3.19
CA LEU A 160 17.44 -3.42 2.33
C LEU A 160 16.29 -4.23 1.74
N TYR A 161 16.31 -4.43 0.42
CA TYR A 161 15.30 -5.26 -0.25
C TYR A 161 15.39 -6.71 0.24
N ASP A 162 14.24 -7.32 0.47
CA ASP A 162 14.11 -8.70 0.97
C ASP A 162 13.50 -9.59 -0.12
N GLU A 163 14.30 -10.46 -0.71
CA GLU A 163 13.90 -11.35 -1.80
C GLU A 163 12.85 -12.40 -1.38
N ARG A 164 12.64 -12.62 -0.07
CA ARG A 164 11.61 -13.56 0.42
C ARG A 164 10.19 -13.17 -0.07
N PHE A 165 9.95 -11.89 -0.28
CA PHE A 165 8.66 -11.44 -0.83
C PHE A 165 8.43 -11.90 -2.27
N GLU A 166 9.50 -12.17 -3.04
CA GLU A 166 9.38 -12.68 -4.41
C GLU A 166 8.86 -14.12 -4.44
N GLU A 167 9.17 -14.92 -3.41
CA GLU A 167 8.69 -16.30 -3.30
C GLU A 167 7.17 -16.39 -3.20
N LEU A 168 6.54 -15.32 -2.70
CA LEU A 168 5.09 -15.19 -2.60
C LEU A 168 4.41 -14.74 -3.90
N LEU A 169 5.19 -14.36 -4.93
CA LEU A 169 4.64 -14.00 -6.23
C LEU A 169 4.31 -15.23 -7.06
N ALA A 170 3.14 -15.26 -7.65
CA ALA A 170 2.81 -16.15 -8.74
C ALA A 170 3.64 -15.79 -10.00
N VAL A 171 3.86 -16.74 -10.89
CA VAL A 171 4.41 -16.44 -12.23
C VAL A 171 3.44 -15.51 -12.96
N GLY A 172 3.97 -14.43 -13.54
CA GLY A 172 3.18 -13.32 -14.10
C GLY A 172 2.75 -12.28 -13.06
N GLY A 173 3.02 -12.52 -11.77
CA GLY A 173 2.70 -11.60 -10.67
C GLY A 173 3.67 -10.42 -10.59
N ARG A 174 3.26 -9.41 -9.82
CA ARG A 174 4.00 -8.16 -9.58
C ARG A 174 3.92 -7.71 -8.13
N LEU A 175 5.03 -7.15 -7.67
CA LEU A 175 5.21 -6.62 -6.33
C LEU A 175 5.69 -5.17 -6.44
N LEU A 176 5.13 -4.29 -5.64
CA LEU A 176 5.64 -2.93 -5.45
C LEU A 176 6.21 -2.80 -4.04
N ALA A 177 7.46 -2.36 -3.96
CA ALA A 177 8.16 -2.04 -2.73
C ALA A 177 8.87 -0.70 -2.86
N VAL A 178 9.02 0.03 -1.75
CA VAL A 178 9.90 1.20 -1.67
C VAL A 178 11.18 0.76 -0.99
N VAL A 179 12.31 0.93 -1.67
CA VAL A 179 13.63 0.44 -1.22
C VAL A 179 14.55 1.61 -0.95
N GLY A 180 15.26 1.56 0.15
CA GLY A 180 16.23 2.57 0.58
C GLY A 180 15.88 3.18 1.94
N GLU A 181 16.71 4.13 2.37
CA GLU A 181 16.55 4.89 3.61
C GLU A 181 16.52 6.39 3.31
N TRP A 182 15.90 7.13 4.22
CA TRP A 182 15.93 8.60 4.14
C TRP A 182 17.37 9.11 3.93
N PRO A 183 17.64 10.07 3.03
CA PRO A 183 16.66 10.84 2.27
C PRO A 183 16.31 10.26 0.89
N VAL A 184 16.87 9.12 0.48
CA VAL A 184 16.73 8.56 -0.86
C VAL A 184 16.11 7.17 -0.81
N MET A 185 14.86 7.08 -1.24
CA MET A 185 14.13 5.81 -1.39
C MET A 185 13.49 5.77 -2.78
N GLU A 186 13.46 4.59 -3.39
CA GLU A 186 12.92 4.36 -4.71
C GLU A 186 11.78 3.32 -4.67
N ALA A 187 10.63 3.69 -5.22
CA ALA A 187 9.56 2.73 -5.49
C ALA A 187 9.93 1.86 -6.69
N ARG A 188 9.98 0.55 -6.49
CA ARG A 188 10.37 -0.46 -7.47
C ARG A 188 9.24 -1.41 -7.75
N LEU A 189 9.01 -1.69 -9.02
CA LEU A 189 8.09 -2.72 -9.49
C LEU A 189 8.87 -3.98 -9.84
N ILE A 190 8.63 -5.02 -9.09
CA ILE A 190 9.23 -6.33 -9.25
C ILE A 190 8.21 -7.24 -9.95
N ARG A 191 8.62 -7.96 -10.98
CA ARG A 191 7.77 -8.87 -11.75
C ARG A 191 8.40 -10.26 -11.81
N ARG A 192 7.64 -11.29 -11.46
CA ARG A 192 8.04 -12.68 -11.65
C ARG A 192 7.64 -13.13 -13.05
N THR A 193 8.59 -13.19 -13.97
CA THR A 193 8.33 -13.54 -15.39
C THR A 193 8.41 -15.04 -15.68
N ALA A 194 9.09 -15.82 -14.82
CA ALA A 194 9.14 -17.26 -14.83
C ALA A 194 9.40 -17.78 -13.40
N GLU A 195 9.41 -19.09 -13.19
CA GLU A 195 9.65 -19.68 -11.86
C GLU A 195 10.99 -19.23 -11.25
N ASP A 196 12.02 -19.09 -12.08
CA ASP A 196 13.39 -18.72 -11.72
C ASP A 196 13.80 -17.33 -12.19
N ARG A 197 12.87 -16.51 -12.69
CA ARG A 197 13.20 -15.20 -13.25
C ARG A 197 12.34 -14.09 -12.69
N VAL A 198 13.02 -13.13 -12.09
CA VAL A 198 12.43 -11.88 -11.59
C VAL A 198 13.10 -10.70 -12.30
N THR A 199 12.35 -9.65 -12.56
CA THR A 199 12.84 -8.37 -13.07
C THR A 199 12.41 -7.26 -12.15
N SER A 200 13.22 -6.21 -12.03
CA SER A 200 12.95 -5.04 -11.20
C SER A 200 13.10 -3.77 -12.03
N GLU A 201 12.16 -2.84 -11.86
CA GLU A 201 12.12 -1.53 -12.53
C GLU A 201 11.91 -0.43 -11.48
N GLY A 202 12.78 0.59 -11.46
CA GLY A 202 12.59 1.80 -10.67
C GLY A 202 11.51 2.69 -11.28
N LEU A 203 10.56 3.16 -10.49
CA LEU A 203 9.42 3.93 -10.97
C LEU A 203 9.47 5.41 -10.58
N PHE A 204 9.72 5.70 -9.32
CA PHE A 204 9.77 7.07 -8.78
C PHE A 204 10.42 7.08 -7.41
N GLU A 205 10.94 8.24 -7.02
CA GLU A 205 11.47 8.48 -5.68
C GLU A 205 10.34 8.92 -4.73
N THR A 206 10.38 8.42 -3.50
CA THR A 206 9.47 8.81 -2.43
C THR A 206 10.08 8.49 -1.09
N VAL A 207 9.56 9.08 -0.03
CA VAL A 207 9.94 8.76 1.35
C VAL A 207 8.69 8.33 2.09
N ILE A 208 8.75 7.14 2.71
CA ILE A 208 7.67 6.57 3.54
C ILE A 208 8.28 5.90 4.77
N ASP A 209 7.44 5.63 5.79
CA ASP A 209 7.89 4.94 7.00
C ASP A 209 8.52 3.58 6.68
N PRO A 210 9.57 3.17 7.40
CA PRO A 210 10.16 1.85 7.22
C PRO A 210 9.26 0.75 7.78
N LEU A 211 9.33 -0.42 7.18
CA LEU A 211 8.72 -1.62 7.73
C LEU A 211 9.37 -1.95 9.09
N ILE A 212 8.56 -2.23 10.07
CA ILE A 212 9.05 -2.55 11.43
C ILE A 212 9.91 -3.80 11.36
N HIS A 213 11.01 -3.81 12.08
CA HIS A 213 12.05 -4.83 12.09
C HIS A 213 12.84 -4.98 10.77
N ALA A 214 12.64 -4.08 9.79
CA ALA A 214 13.42 -4.13 8.56
C ALA A 214 14.92 -4.01 8.85
N PRO A 215 15.75 -4.91 8.29
CA PRO A 215 17.19 -4.83 8.44
C PRO A 215 17.71 -3.55 7.80
N ARG A 216 18.72 -2.94 8.45
CA ARG A 216 19.37 -1.73 7.96
C ARG A 216 20.78 -2.04 7.46
N PRO A 217 21.27 -1.27 6.49
CA PRO A 217 22.67 -1.32 6.11
C PRO A 217 23.57 -1.09 7.35
N PRO A 218 24.75 -1.74 7.43
CA PRO A 218 25.69 -1.47 8.51
C PRO A 218 26.13 0.00 8.48
N GLU A 219 26.06 0.68 9.63
CA GLU A 219 26.58 2.04 9.75
C GLU A 219 28.08 2.03 9.54
N PHE A 220 28.58 2.91 8.68
CA PHE A 220 30.03 3.12 8.56
C PHE A 220 30.53 3.83 9.81
N ALA A 221 31.25 3.13 10.67
CA ALA A 221 32.04 3.73 11.72
C ALA A 221 33.37 4.20 11.10
N PHE A 222 33.66 5.51 11.17
CA PHE A 222 34.95 6.11 10.82
C PHE A 222 35.91 6.01 12.00
#